data_ddb18bfb4b5f95ab921cdd2c5a57a07f
#
_entry.id   ddb18bfb4b5f95ab921cdd2c5a57a07f
#
_cell.length_a   1.000
_cell.length_b   1.000
_cell.length_c   1.000
_cell.angle_alpha   90.00
_cell.angle_beta   90.00
_cell.angle_gamma   90.00
#
_symmetry.space_group_name_H-M   'P 1'
#
loop_
_entity.id
_entity.type
_entity.pdbx_description
1 polymer ?
#
loop_
_entity_poly.entity_id
_entity_poly.type
_entity_poly.pdbx_seq_one_letter_code
_entity_poly.pdbx_strand_id
1 'polypeptide(L)'
;MQVPQTFRNLCGVLVVSLLLAVPPAAPLHAQTADTPQPGRPVFVIPVSGTVDPGMAAFIERACGEAAKAPNSLVILEINTFGGRVDAALEIVDTLLTVPAEQSIAFVKKKAISAGSLIALSCGDLAMRPATTIGDCAPIIYSQEGPKMMGEKFQSPIRAKFRALAKRNGYPEALTEAMVTPEKVVYAVEINGEKKYMDGQAFEDLTPEEKERVTKKKTVVEKGELLTMSAAEAADLGFSSMTVSSIDGMLEKMGGGPYSRSRIEPSWSETMVRFIGSIAPILMMIGLAALYMEMKAPGFGVPGLVGLACLAVVFLNQYMVGLADYTELLIIVLGVVLMAIEVFVLPGFGIAGFAGIVCIIIGLILTFQDFVIPDPSIPWETEILLNNIIKVLGAYIVSFLLGLFFIRYVLPRFSTATEGPYLTSSLKDAHSDSRQTSRVHAGDTGVAMTALRPSGKVRIGADVFDVVTENEFIERGAPVVVSEISGNRVIVARKGEE
;
A
#
# COMPACT_ATOMS: atom_id res chain seq x y z
N MET A 1 -6.01 -34.50 -14.59
CA MET A 1 -4.59 -34.23 -14.30
C MET A 1 -4.49 -33.95 -12.81
N GLN A 2 -3.92 -34.91 -12.04
CA GLN A 2 -3.86 -34.77 -10.56
C GLN A 2 -2.69 -33.85 -10.18
N VAL A 3 -2.98 -32.78 -9.45
CA VAL A 3 -1.96 -31.87 -8.91
C VAL A 3 -1.15 -32.64 -7.86
N PRO A 4 0.20 -32.62 -7.92
CA PRO A 4 1.03 -33.32 -6.93
C PRO A 4 0.74 -32.87 -5.51
N GLN A 5 0.63 -33.84 -4.61
CA GLN A 5 0.24 -33.65 -3.21
C GLN A 5 1.17 -32.69 -2.43
N THR A 6 2.44 -32.62 -2.85
CA THR A 6 3.46 -31.70 -2.30
C THR A 6 3.15 -30.23 -2.57
N PHE A 7 2.60 -29.90 -3.75
CA PHE A 7 2.23 -28.51 -4.09
C PHE A 7 0.96 -28.07 -3.37
N ARG A 8 -0.01 -28.99 -3.17
CA ARG A 8 -1.21 -28.75 -2.35
C ARG A 8 -0.86 -28.50 -0.90
N ASN A 9 0.17 -29.18 -0.38
CA ASN A 9 0.60 -29.01 1.01
C ASN A 9 1.36 -27.68 1.21
N LEU A 10 2.16 -27.23 0.24
CA LEU A 10 2.90 -25.97 0.32
C LEU A 10 1.97 -24.74 0.25
N CYS A 11 0.97 -24.78 -0.64
CA CYS A 11 -0.03 -23.71 -0.76
C CYS A 11 -1.03 -23.71 0.39
N GLY A 12 -1.42 -24.90 0.88
CA GLY A 12 -2.22 -25.01 2.11
C GLY A 12 -1.49 -24.43 3.33
N VAL A 13 -0.18 -24.63 3.42
CA VAL A 13 0.65 -24.07 4.50
C VAL A 13 0.81 -22.56 4.37
N LEU A 14 0.93 -21.98 3.16
CA LEU A 14 1.08 -20.53 2.97
C LEU A 14 -0.23 -19.78 3.22
N VAL A 15 -1.36 -20.30 2.75
CA VAL A 15 -2.69 -19.70 3.01
C VAL A 15 -3.11 -19.91 4.47
N VAL A 16 -2.83 -21.07 5.05
CA VAL A 16 -3.10 -21.35 6.47
C VAL A 16 -2.12 -20.61 7.37
N SER A 17 -0.85 -20.40 6.96
CA SER A 17 0.10 -19.59 7.74
C SER A 17 -0.25 -18.10 7.70
N LEU A 18 -0.85 -17.59 6.62
CA LEU A 18 -1.33 -16.21 6.57
C LEU A 18 -2.61 -16.02 7.40
N LEU A 19 -3.45 -17.08 7.51
CA LEU A 19 -4.65 -17.09 8.36
C LEU A 19 -4.36 -17.45 9.82
N LEU A 20 -3.24 -18.15 10.11
CA LEU A 20 -2.83 -18.55 11.46
C LEU A 20 -1.80 -17.60 12.10
N ALA A 21 -1.32 -16.57 11.40
CA ALA A 21 -0.59 -15.45 12.00
C ALA A 21 -1.51 -14.49 12.78
N VAL A 22 -2.71 -14.94 13.16
CA VAL A 22 -3.52 -14.30 14.19
C VAL A 22 -2.82 -14.57 15.52
N PRO A 23 -2.27 -13.56 16.22
CA PRO A 23 -1.75 -13.80 17.56
C PRO A 23 -2.88 -14.40 18.41
N PRO A 24 -2.61 -15.38 19.27
CA PRO A 24 -3.63 -15.94 20.14
C PRO A 24 -4.27 -14.77 20.88
N ALA A 25 -5.61 -14.72 20.86
CA ALA A 25 -6.37 -13.75 21.64
C ALA A 25 -5.82 -13.84 23.06
N ALA A 26 -5.21 -12.75 23.52
CA ALA A 26 -4.79 -12.66 24.90
C ALA A 26 -6.02 -13.02 25.76
N PRO A 27 -5.90 -13.86 26.79
CA PRO A 27 -7.02 -14.18 27.64
C PRO A 27 -7.62 -12.86 28.10
N LEU A 28 -8.92 -12.66 27.87
CA LEU A 28 -9.69 -11.62 28.53
C LEU A 28 -9.45 -11.84 30.04
N HIS A 29 -8.52 -11.10 30.60
CA HIS A 29 -8.50 -10.93 32.03
C HIS A 29 -9.80 -10.18 32.32
N ALA A 30 -10.77 -10.90 32.84
CA ALA A 30 -11.91 -10.31 33.52
C ALA A 30 -11.29 -9.43 34.62
N GLN A 31 -11.09 -8.13 34.34
CA GLN A 31 -10.82 -7.16 35.38
C GLN A 31 -12.04 -7.22 36.26
N THR A 32 -11.80 -7.64 37.47
CA THR A 32 -12.79 -7.56 38.56
C THR A 32 -13.40 -6.17 38.49
N ALA A 33 -14.70 -6.13 38.21
CA ALA A 33 -15.47 -4.91 38.19
C ALA A 33 -15.36 -4.29 39.59
N ASP A 34 -14.48 -3.32 39.74
CA ASP A 34 -14.58 -2.39 40.86
C ASP A 34 -15.98 -1.80 40.80
N THR A 35 -16.69 -1.88 41.89
CA THR A 35 -18.02 -1.29 42.07
C THR A 35 -17.94 0.15 41.61
N PRO A 36 -18.76 0.64 40.63
CA PRO A 36 -18.64 1.97 40.11
C PRO A 36 -18.92 2.97 41.26
N GLN A 37 -17.88 3.65 41.72
CA GLN A 37 -18.09 4.84 42.52
C GLN A 37 -18.85 5.87 41.66
N PRO A 38 -19.84 6.59 42.17
CA PRO A 38 -20.61 7.57 41.40
C PRO A 38 -19.71 8.76 41.08
N GLY A 39 -18.88 8.63 40.05
CA GLY A 39 -17.96 9.63 39.55
C GLY A 39 -18.29 10.04 38.11
N ARG A 40 -17.88 11.24 37.71
CA ARG A 40 -18.00 11.70 36.33
C ARG A 40 -17.28 10.71 35.39
N PRO A 41 -17.95 10.17 34.35
CA PRO A 41 -17.30 9.27 33.41
C PRO A 41 -16.18 9.97 32.63
N VAL A 42 -15.00 9.37 32.56
CA VAL A 42 -13.84 9.90 31.83
C VAL A 42 -13.39 8.81 30.83
N PHE A 43 -13.41 9.14 29.55
CA PHE A 43 -12.96 8.26 28.50
C PHE A 43 -11.61 8.73 27.96
N VAL A 44 -10.59 7.88 28.08
CA VAL A 44 -9.25 8.15 27.55
C VAL A 44 -9.11 7.46 26.20
N ILE A 45 -8.89 8.26 25.15
CA ILE A 45 -8.76 7.80 23.79
C ILE A 45 -7.30 8.01 23.33
N PRO A 46 -6.53 6.94 23.02
CA PRO A 46 -5.16 7.06 22.58
C PRO A 46 -5.07 7.52 21.12
N VAL A 47 -4.32 8.60 20.87
CA VAL A 47 -3.97 9.12 19.53
C VAL A 47 -2.48 8.89 19.33
N SER A 48 -2.11 7.68 18.87
CA SER A 48 -0.72 7.27 18.79
C SER A 48 -0.34 6.71 17.41
N GLY A 49 0.88 7.03 16.94
CA GLY A 49 1.37 6.65 15.63
C GLY A 49 0.98 7.63 14.55
N THR A 50 0.90 7.16 13.29
CA THR A 50 0.53 8.01 12.15
C THR A 50 -0.97 8.30 12.17
N VAL A 51 -1.34 9.54 11.88
CA VAL A 51 -2.73 9.92 11.66
C VAL A 51 -3.15 9.44 10.28
N ASP A 52 -4.06 8.48 10.26
CA ASP A 52 -4.55 7.78 9.07
C ASP A 52 -6.09 7.60 9.15
N PRO A 53 -6.78 7.22 8.08
CA PRO A 53 -8.23 7.02 8.10
C PRO A 53 -8.69 5.96 9.12
N GLY A 54 -7.88 4.94 9.39
CA GLY A 54 -8.19 3.96 10.44
C GLY A 54 -8.19 4.57 11.84
N MET A 55 -7.33 5.57 12.09
CA MET A 55 -7.37 6.35 13.33
C MET A 55 -8.60 7.26 13.38
N ALA A 56 -9.01 7.85 12.25
CA ALA A 56 -10.22 8.67 12.19
C ALA A 56 -11.46 7.83 12.54
N ALA A 57 -11.64 6.70 11.92
CA ALA A 57 -12.73 5.78 12.23
C ALA A 57 -12.72 5.30 13.70
N PHE A 58 -11.55 5.01 14.26
CA PHE A 58 -11.40 4.67 15.67
C PHE A 58 -11.86 5.81 16.59
N ILE A 59 -11.42 7.05 16.34
CA ILE A 59 -11.77 8.21 17.15
C ILE A 59 -13.26 8.51 17.05
N GLU A 60 -13.85 8.41 15.86
CA GLU A 60 -15.28 8.57 15.64
C GLU A 60 -16.09 7.58 16.50
N ARG A 61 -15.75 6.29 16.42
CA ARG A 61 -16.39 5.26 17.26
C ARG A 61 -16.21 5.53 18.76
N ALA A 62 -15.00 5.90 19.17
CA ALA A 62 -14.69 6.17 20.59
C ALA A 62 -15.44 7.39 21.13
N CYS A 63 -15.54 8.47 20.36
CA CYS A 63 -16.36 9.62 20.70
C CYS A 63 -17.85 9.28 20.75
N GLY A 64 -18.34 8.49 19.80
CA GLY A 64 -19.72 7.97 19.79
C GLY A 64 -20.03 7.06 21.00
N GLU A 65 -19.04 6.29 21.48
CA GLU A 65 -19.19 5.51 22.71
C GLU A 65 -19.22 6.40 23.95
N ALA A 66 -18.31 7.37 24.03
CA ALA A 66 -18.29 8.34 25.13
C ALA A 66 -19.57 9.19 25.21
N ALA A 67 -20.15 9.54 24.07
CA ALA A 67 -21.40 10.32 24.00
C ALA A 67 -22.63 9.59 24.61
N LYS A 68 -22.57 8.26 24.74
CA LYS A 68 -23.66 7.50 25.41
C LYS A 68 -23.72 7.74 26.92
N ALA A 69 -22.62 8.19 27.52
CA ALA A 69 -22.57 8.51 28.95
C ALA A 69 -22.82 10.00 29.16
N PRO A 70 -23.87 10.38 29.91
CA PRO A 70 -24.19 11.78 30.12
C PRO A 70 -23.06 12.49 30.88
N ASN A 71 -22.75 13.72 30.50
CA ASN A 71 -21.70 14.58 31.10
C ASN A 71 -20.31 13.91 31.15
N SER A 72 -20.01 13.04 30.16
CA SER A 72 -18.70 12.39 30.04
C SER A 72 -17.61 13.39 29.72
N LEU A 73 -16.37 13.09 30.13
CA LEU A 73 -15.18 13.81 29.76
C LEU A 73 -14.36 12.95 28.79
N VAL A 74 -14.03 13.48 27.63
CA VAL A 74 -13.19 12.84 26.63
C VAL A 74 -11.78 13.39 26.74
N ILE A 75 -10.79 12.52 26.94
CA ILE A 75 -9.38 12.88 27.02
C ILE A 75 -8.65 12.20 25.85
N LEU A 76 -8.12 13.00 24.93
CA LEU A 76 -7.24 12.48 23.88
C LEU A 76 -5.80 12.40 24.39
N GLU A 77 -5.28 11.18 24.57
CA GLU A 77 -3.88 10.94 24.95
C GLU A 77 -2.98 10.96 23.71
N ILE A 78 -2.36 12.11 23.40
CA ILE A 78 -1.70 12.37 22.13
C ILE A 78 -0.20 12.02 22.16
N ASN A 79 0.25 11.23 21.17
CA ASN A 79 1.65 10.94 20.90
C ASN A 79 1.83 10.65 19.41
N THR A 80 1.89 11.67 18.56
CA THR A 80 2.01 11.54 17.11
C THR A 80 2.93 12.57 16.50
N PHE A 81 3.59 12.20 15.39
CA PHE A 81 4.26 13.14 14.49
C PHE A 81 3.32 13.72 13.41
N GLY A 82 2.04 13.35 13.43
CA GLY A 82 1.09 13.73 12.40
C GLY A 82 0.81 12.62 11.40
N GLY A 83 0.34 12.99 10.22
CA GLY A 83 -0.04 12.07 9.16
C GLY A 83 -0.83 12.75 8.05
N ARG A 84 -1.86 12.10 7.53
CA ARG A 84 -2.69 12.59 6.43
C ARG A 84 -3.57 13.76 6.87
N VAL A 85 -3.66 14.77 6.02
CA VAL A 85 -4.45 15.98 6.29
C VAL A 85 -5.95 15.67 6.29
N ASP A 86 -6.43 14.88 5.35
CA ASP A 86 -7.82 14.44 5.25
C ASP A 86 -8.29 13.72 6.52
N ALA A 87 -7.57 12.69 6.96
CA ALA A 87 -7.86 11.98 8.20
C ALA A 87 -7.80 12.92 9.44
N ALA A 88 -6.89 13.88 9.45
CA ALA A 88 -6.82 14.87 10.55
C ALA A 88 -8.04 15.77 10.59
N LEU A 89 -8.53 16.22 9.42
CA LEU A 89 -9.73 17.05 9.32
C LEU A 89 -10.99 16.27 9.73
N GLU A 90 -11.12 15.02 9.35
CA GLU A 90 -12.19 14.12 9.75
C GLU A 90 -12.23 13.93 11.28
N ILE A 91 -11.04 13.72 11.90
CA ILE A 91 -10.92 13.66 13.37
C ILE A 91 -11.36 14.97 14.00
N VAL A 92 -10.94 16.12 13.45
CA VAL A 92 -11.34 17.43 13.95
C VAL A 92 -12.85 17.61 13.87
N ASP A 93 -13.47 17.25 12.75
CA ASP A 93 -14.91 17.37 12.58
C ASP A 93 -15.66 16.48 13.57
N THR A 94 -15.18 15.28 13.85
CA THR A 94 -15.68 14.41 14.92
C THR A 94 -15.57 15.09 16.29
N LEU A 95 -14.40 15.65 16.63
CA LEU A 95 -14.17 16.32 17.93
C LEU A 95 -14.99 17.59 18.10
N LEU A 96 -15.31 18.28 17.02
CA LEU A 96 -16.19 19.45 17.05
C LEU A 96 -17.64 19.10 17.42
N THR A 97 -18.06 17.84 17.32
CA THR A 97 -19.36 17.37 17.84
C THR A 97 -19.36 17.21 19.36
N VAL A 98 -18.19 17.10 19.98
CA VAL A 98 -18.04 17.03 21.44
C VAL A 98 -18.02 18.47 22.01
N PRO A 99 -18.83 18.78 23.05
CA PRO A 99 -18.76 20.07 23.68
C PRO A 99 -17.34 20.43 24.17
N ALA A 100 -16.93 21.69 23.99
CA ALA A 100 -15.57 22.11 24.33
C ALA A 100 -15.20 21.78 25.77
N GLU A 101 -16.12 22.03 26.73
CA GLU A 101 -15.96 21.76 28.14
C GLU A 101 -15.90 20.27 28.52
N GLN A 102 -16.14 19.39 27.54
CA GLN A 102 -16.09 17.92 27.69
C GLN A 102 -14.92 17.27 26.94
N SER A 103 -14.03 18.04 26.32
CA SER A 103 -12.90 17.51 25.57
C SER A 103 -11.58 18.14 26.01
N ILE A 104 -10.59 17.29 26.31
CA ILE A 104 -9.24 17.70 26.71
C ILE A 104 -8.22 16.94 25.87
N ALA A 105 -7.25 17.67 25.32
CA ALA A 105 -6.06 17.07 24.74
C ALA A 105 -4.97 16.94 25.83
N PHE A 106 -4.45 15.73 26.03
CA PHE A 106 -3.30 15.47 26.89
C PHE A 106 -2.10 15.04 26.06
N VAL A 107 -1.13 15.93 25.87
CA VAL A 107 0.08 15.62 25.12
C VAL A 107 1.02 14.79 25.98
N LYS A 108 1.14 13.49 25.67
CA LYS A 108 1.95 12.52 26.42
C LYS A 108 3.43 12.57 26.06
N LYS A 109 3.75 12.74 24.77
CA LYS A 109 5.13 12.88 24.26
C LYS A 109 5.25 14.03 23.27
N LYS A 110 4.41 14.04 22.25
CA LYS A 110 4.42 15.04 21.18
C LYS A 110 3.06 15.10 20.48
N ALA A 111 2.73 16.28 20.01
CA ALA A 111 1.60 16.57 19.16
C ALA A 111 2.11 17.43 17.99
N ILE A 112 2.64 16.81 16.93
CA ILE A 112 3.27 17.51 15.79
C ILE A 112 2.35 17.43 14.57
N SER A 113 2.34 18.47 13.73
CA SER A 113 1.58 18.52 12.48
C SER A 113 0.09 18.24 12.72
N ALA A 114 -0.51 17.23 12.08
CA ALA A 114 -1.89 16.81 12.32
C ALA A 114 -2.21 16.60 13.81
N GLY A 115 -1.22 16.17 14.61
CA GLY A 115 -1.39 16.02 16.06
C GLY A 115 -1.70 17.32 16.79
N SER A 116 -1.11 18.45 16.36
CA SER A 116 -1.43 19.77 16.92
C SER A 116 -2.83 20.22 16.51
N LEU A 117 -3.22 19.99 15.25
CA LEU A 117 -4.56 20.31 14.78
C LEU A 117 -5.63 19.57 15.60
N ILE A 118 -5.40 18.27 15.85
CA ILE A 118 -6.27 17.43 16.68
C ILE A 118 -6.26 17.93 18.14
N ALA A 119 -5.10 18.26 18.69
CA ALA A 119 -5.00 18.77 20.06
C ALA A 119 -5.79 20.08 20.25
N LEU A 120 -5.63 21.02 19.32
CA LEU A 120 -6.30 22.33 19.38
C LEU A 120 -7.80 22.26 19.07
N SER A 121 -8.31 21.15 18.55
CA SER A 121 -9.76 20.94 18.36
C SER A 121 -10.48 20.55 19.65
N CYS A 122 -9.76 20.06 20.67
CA CYS A 122 -10.30 19.90 22.01
C CYS A 122 -10.47 21.26 22.71
N GLY A 123 -11.42 21.35 23.65
CA GLY A 123 -11.70 22.60 24.35
C GLY A 123 -10.60 23.04 25.33
N ASP A 124 -9.78 22.08 25.79
CA ASP A 124 -8.64 22.37 26.66
C ASP A 124 -7.42 21.55 26.29
N LEU A 125 -6.24 22.08 26.63
CA LEU A 125 -4.95 21.43 26.36
C LEU A 125 -4.13 21.31 27.63
N ALA A 126 -3.77 20.10 28.00
CA ALA A 126 -2.81 19.79 29.05
C ALA A 126 -1.58 19.09 28.44
N MET A 127 -0.41 19.39 28.96
CA MET A 127 0.83 18.85 28.45
C MET A 127 1.66 18.17 29.54
N ARG A 128 2.34 17.09 29.18
CA ARG A 128 3.34 16.51 30.06
C ARG A 128 4.64 17.33 29.98
N PRO A 129 5.45 17.44 31.06
CA PRO A 129 6.77 18.05 30.99
C PRO A 129 7.63 17.43 29.88
N ALA A 130 8.46 18.25 29.22
CA ALA A 130 9.35 17.85 28.13
C ALA A 130 8.62 17.26 26.90
N THR A 131 7.42 17.77 26.61
CA THR A 131 6.68 17.45 25.37
C THR A 131 6.63 18.66 24.45
N THR A 132 6.26 18.42 23.19
CA THR A 132 6.23 19.46 22.14
C THR A 132 4.91 19.44 21.38
N ILE A 133 4.48 20.64 20.92
CA ILE A 133 3.31 20.86 20.09
C ILE A 133 3.61 21.93 19.04
N GLY A 134 3.14 21.79 17.81
CA GLY A 134 3.33 22.76 16.73
C GLY A 134 3.69 22.13 15.40
N ASP A 135 4.38 22.90 14.53
CA ASP A 135 4.91 22.49 13.22
C ASP A 135 3.83 21.85 12.32
N CYS A 136 2.91 22.68 11.85
CA CYS A 136 1.70 22.20 11.16
C CYS A 136 1.64 22.58 9.68
N ALA A 137 2.74 23.08 9.10
CA ALA A 137 2.75 23.36 7.67
C ALA A 137 2.58 22.08 6.87
N PRO A 138 1.68 22.06 5.87
CA PRO A 138 1.52 20.92 4.99
C PRO A 138 2.78 20.75 4.15
N ILE A 139 3.30 19.52 4.10
CA ILE A 139 4.50 19.16 3.35
C ILE A 139 4.20 18.10 2.31
N ILE A 140 4.96 18.13 1.20
CA ILE A 140 5.05 17.05 0.22
C ILE A 140 6.44 16.44 0.25
N TYR A 141 6.54 15.15 -0.05
CA TYR A 141 7.82 14.49 -0.25
C TYR A 141 8.22 14.55 -1.72
N SER A 142 9.27 15.30 -2.03
CA SER A 142 9.89 15.39 -3.35
C SER A 142 11.20 14.59 -3.40
N GLN A 143 11.80 14.46 -4.60
CA GLN A 143 13.13 13.83 -4.74
C GLN A 143 14.24 14.59 -3.98
N GLU A 144 14.02 15.86 -3.67
CA GLU A 144 14.94 16.72 -2.93
C GLU A 144 14.66 16.71 -1.41
N GLY A 145 13.69 15.91 -0.95
CA GLY A 145 13.25 15.84 0.43
C GLY A 145 11.87 16.49 0.68
N PRO A 146 11.47 16.67 1.95
CA PRO A 146 10.21 17.30 2.29
C PRO A 146 10.22 18.79 1.89
N LYS A 147 9.19 19.22 1.15
CA LYS A 147 8.97 20.62 0.79
C LYS A 147 7.64 21.10 1.36
N MET A 148 7.61 22.32 1.91
CA MET A 148 6.36 22.95 2.30
C MET A 148 5.51 23.26 1.07
N MET A 149 4.20 23.02 1.20
CA MET A 149 3.23 23.36 0.17
C MET A 149 2.99 24.86 0.14
N GLY A 150 2.67 25.39 -1.05
CA GLY A 150 2.42 26.81 -1.25
C GLY A 150 1.14 27.31 -0.57
N GLU A 151 0.91 28.62 -0.67
CA GLU A 151 -0.19 29.35 -0.02
C GLU A 151 -1.59 28.72 -0.26
N LYS A 152 -1.84 28.21 -1.48
CA LYS A 152 -3.10 27.57 -1.83
C LYS A 152 -3.43 26.38 -0.88
N PHE A 153 -2.41 25.68 -0.40
CA PHE A 153 -2.56 24.53 0.51
C PHE A 153 -2.56 24.95 1.97
N GLN A 154 -1.79 25.96 2.32
CA GLN A 154 -1.71 26.46 3.69
C GLN A 154 -2.96 27.23 4.09
N SER A 155 -3.57 27.99 3.16
CA SER A 155 -4.69 28.90 3.45
C SER A 155 -5.92 28.20 4.07
N PRO A 156 -6.45 27.09 3.53
CA PRO A 156 -7.58 26.38 4.13
C PRO A 156 -7.24 25.83 5.54
N ILE A 157 -6.03 25.28 5.71
CA ILE A 157 -5.58 24.74 7.00
C ILE A 157 -5.44 25.86 8.00
N ARG A 158 -4.82 26.99 7.63
CA ARG A 158 -4.72 28.19 8.46
C ARG A 158 -6.09 28.71 8.88
N ALA A 159 -7.08 28.72 7.96
CA ALA A 159 -8.45 29.10 8.31
C ALA A 159 -9.08 28.16 9.36
N LYS A 160 -8.83 26.85 9.26
CA LYS A 160 -9.29 25.88 10.27
C LYS A 160 -8.62 26.13 11.62
N PHE A 161 -7.31 26.37 11.67
CA PHE A 161 -6.58 26.72 12.90
C PHE A 161 -7.12 27.99 13.54
N ARG A 162 -7.41 29.03 12.75
CA ARG A 162 -8.02 30.27 13.23
C ARG A 162 -9.42 30.05 13.82
N ALA A 163 -10.23 29.22 13.17
CA ALA A 163 -11.56 28.88 13.68
C ALA A 163 -11.47 28.13 15.02
N LEU A 164 -10.52 27.20 15.17
CA LEU A 164 -10.28 26.50 16.43
C LEU A 164 -9.76 27.45 17.52
N ALA A 165 -8.86 28.37 17.16
CA ALA A 165 -8.36 29.38 18.09
C ALA A 165 -9.49 30.24 18.66
N LYS A 166 -10.38 30.71 17.78
CA LYS A 166 -11.57 31.47 18.19
C LYS A 166 -12.52 30.67 19.09
N ARG A 167 -12.77 29.41 18.74
CA ARG A 167 -13.64 28.51 19.52
C ARG A 167 -13.12 28.29 20.95
N ASN A 168 -11.81 28.05 21.07
CA ASN A 168 -11.20 27.59 22.32
C ASN A 168 -10.37 28.65 23.05
N GLY A 169 -10.36 29.89 22.54
CA GLY A 169 -9.70 31.04 23.21
C GLY A 169 -8.16 31.06 23.05
N TYR A 170 -7.59 30.34 22.08
CA TYR A 170 -6.16 30.39 21.79
C TYR A 170 -5.76 31.69 21.07
N PRO A 171 -4.49 32.14 21.18
CA PRO A 171 -4.01 33.31 20.44
C PRO A 171 -3.98 33.08 18.94
N GLU A 172 -4.86 33.74 18.16
CA GLU A 172 -5.03 33.52 16.73
C GLU A 172 -3.73 33.67 15.94
N ALA A 173 -2.97 34.74 16.18
CA ALA A 173 -1.72 35.02 15.47
C ALA A 173 -0.68 33.90 15.67
N LEU A 174 -0.55 33.38 16.88
CA LEU A 174 0.34 32.27 17.20
C LEU A 174 -0.14 30.95 16.59
N THR A 175 -1.46 30.73 16.63
CA THR A 175 -2.06 29.50 16.06
C THR A 175 -1.86 29.46 14.56
N GLU A 176 -1.98 30.58 13.85
CA GLU A 176 -1.70 30.66 12.41
C GLU A 176 -0.21 30.49 12.08
N ALA A 177 0.69 30.95 12.98
CA ALA A 177 2.14 30.78 12.81
C ALA A 177 2.61 29.32 12.95
N MET A 178 1.78 28.42 13.46
CA MET A 178 2.04 26.97 13.39
C MET A 178 1.98 26.42 11.97
N VAL A 179 1.25 27.10 11.06
CA VAL A 179 0.99 26.63 9.68
C VAL A 179 1.76 27.44 8.65
N THR A 180 2.01 28.72 8.92
CA THR A 180 2.51 29.68 7.93
C THR A 180 3.85 30.26 8.35
N PRO A 181 4.98 29.84 7.75
CA PRO A 181 6.31 30.29 8.15
C PRO A 181 6.60 31.76 7.81
N GLU A 182 5.85 32.35 6.89
CA GLU A 182 6.02 33.77 6.52
C GLU A 182 5.47 34.72 7.58
N LYS A 183 4.68 34.21 8.55
CA LYS A 183 4.10 35.05 9.61
C LYS A 183 5.12 35.34 10.70
N VAL A 184 5.37 36.63 10.92
CA VAL A 184 6.09 37.11 12.08
C VAL A 184 5.07 37.43 13.17
N VAL A 185 5.28 36.96 14.39
CA VAL A 185 4.38 37.25 15.50
C VAL A 185 5.12 37.94 16.64
N TYR A 186 4.55 39.04 17.08
CA TYR A 186 5.05 39.83 18.20
C TYR A 186 4.17 39.64 19.45
N ALA A 187 4.81 39.46 20.58
CA ALA A 187 4.19 39.72 21.87
C ALA A 187 4.38 41.20 22.19
N VAL A 188 3.30 41.92 22.29
CA VAL A 188 3.28 43.35 22.64
C VAL A 188 2.55 43.58 23.94
N GLU A 189 3.03 44.49 24.72
CA GLU A 189 2.36 44.92 25.95
C GLU A 189 1.77 46.31 25.70
N ILE A 190 0.43 46.42 25.68
CA ILE A 190 -0.31 47.62 25.43
C ILE A 190 -1.18 47.89 26.69
N ASN A 191 -0.99 49.03 27.35
CA ASN A 191 -1.70 49.39 28.60
C ASN A 191 -1.55 48.34 29.72
N GLY A 192 -0.43 47.59 29.77
CA GLY A 192 -0.20 46.53 30.75
C GLY A 192 -0.80 45.16 30.36
N GLU A 193 -1.51 45.05 29.23
CA GLU A 193 -2.04 43.81 28.73
C GLU A 193 -1.09 43.21 27.68
N LYS A 194 -0.75 41.92 27.79
CA LYS A 194 0.02 41.17 26.82
C LYS A 194 -0.89 40.71 25.71
N LYS A 195 -0.59 41.14 24.47
CA LYS A 195 -1.32 40.72 23.27
C LYS A 195 -0.34 40.10 22.22
N TYR A 196 -0.84 39.14 21.48
CA TYR A 196 -0.09 38.54 20.33
C TYR A 196 -0.70 39.07 19.05
N MET A 197 0.12 39.62 18.17
CA MET A 197 -0.31 40.10 16.85
C MET A 197 0.71 39.81 15.79
N ASP A 198 0.26 39.58 14.56
CA ASP A 198 1.16 39.41 13.45
C ASP A 198 1.82 40.72 12.99
N GLY A 199 2.86 40.60 12.18
CA GLY A 199 3.62 41.79 11.77
C GLY A 199 2.79 42.85 11.07
N GLN A 200 1.80 42.43 10.26
CA GLN A 200 0.93 43.36 9.55
C GLN A 200 -0.03 44.08 10.55
N ALA A 201 -0.67 43.33 11.43
CA ALA A 201 -1.53 43.91 12.46
C ALA A 201 -0.77 44.90 13.36
N PHE A 202 0.53 44.65 13.62
CA PHE A 202 1.37 45.60 14.35
C PHE A 202 1.65 46.88 13.55
N GLU A 203 1.91 46.74 12.22
CA GLU A 203 2.12 47.92 11.36
C GLU A 203 0.84 48.74 11.18
N ASP A 204 -0.31 48.12 11.19
CA ASP A 204 -1.63 48.74 11.04
C ASP A 204 -2.11 49.45 12.30
N LEU A 205 -1.39 49.33 13.45
CA LEU A 205 -1.70 50.09 14.66
C LEU A 205 -1.60 51.61 14.40
N THR A 206 -2.54 52.33 14.94
CA THR A 206 -2.52 53.82 14.91
C THR A 206 -1.29 54.39 15.61
N PRO A 207 -0.81 55.59 15.26
CA PRO A 207 0.29 56.23 16.00
C PRO A 207 0.09 56.31 17.51
N GLU A 208 -1.15 56.55 17.93
CA GLU A 208 -1.52 56.65 19.36
C GLU A 208 -1.47 55.26 20.05
N GLU A 209 -1.82 54.16 19.33
CA GLU A 209 -1.70 52.80 19.85
C GLU A 209 -0.22 52.35 19.90
N LYS A 210 0.59 52.75 18.89
CA LYS A 210 2.04 52.47 18.90
C LYS A 210 2.75 53.16 20.07
N GLU A 211 2.34 54.36 20.45
CA GLU A 211 2.89 55.05 21.61
C GLU A 211 2.55 54.36 22.95
N ARG A 212 1.44 53.62 23.01
CA ARG A 212 1.02 52.86 24.19
C ARG A 212 1.72 51.49 24.32
N VAL A 213 2.52 51.08 23.30
CA VAL A 213 3.28 49.86 23.37
C VAL A 213 4.47 50.03 24.30
N THR A 214 4.44 49.37 25.44
CA THR A 214 5.51 49.46 26.47
C THR A 214 6.61 48.44 26.22
N LYS A 215 6.28 47.28 25.64
CA LYS A 215 7.24 46.21 25.27
C LYS A 215 6.85 45.56 23.96
N LYS A 216 7.86 45.21 23.15
CA LYS A 216 7.73 44.40 21.92
C LYS A 216 8.79 43.33 21.93
N LYS A 217 8.37 42.06 21.78
CA LYS A 217 9.27 40.91 21.67
C LYS A 217 8.81 40.05 20.49
N THR A 218 9.70 39.69 19.60
CA THR A 218 9.40 38.70 18.57
C THR A 218 9.28 37.32 19.20
N VAL A 219 8.18 36.64 18.91
CA VAL A 219 7.89 35.27 19.37
C VAL A 219 8.14 34.26 18.27
N VAL A 220 7.77 34.62 17.03
CA VAL A 220 8.00 33.77 15.82
C VAL A 220 8.67 34.67 14.78
N GLU A 221 9.81 34.24 14.25
CA GLU A 221 10.53 34.95 13.20
C GLU A 221 10.05 34.50 11.82
N LYS A 222 10.34 35.34 10.83
CA LYS A 222 10.01 35.01 9.44
C LYS A 222 10.80 33.79 8.96
N GLY A 223 10.11 32.82 8.40
CA GLY A 223 10.71 31.56 7.94
C GLY A 223 10.67 30.44 8.96
N GLU A 224 10.13 30.71 10.17
CA GLU A 224 10.00 29.72 11.23
C GLU A 224 8.53 29.32 11.43
N LEU A 225 8.32 28.03 11.76
CA LEU A 225 7.02 27.54 12.23
C LEU A 225 7.00 27.50 13.75
N LEU A 226 5.90 27.94 14.34
CA LEU A 226 5.76 27.88 15.79
C LEU A 226 5.71 26.41 16.25
N THR A 227 6.71 26.03 17.03
CA THR A 227 6.78 24.77 17.76
C THR A 227 7.10 25.11 19.21
N MET A 228 6.31 24.59 20.14
CA MET A 228 6.40 24.95 21.56
C MET A 228 6.72 23.72 22.40
N SER A 229 7.56 23.91 23.40
CA SER A 229 7.64 23.02 24.56
C SER A 229 6.42 23.20 25.48
N ALA A 230 6.23 22.26 26.41
CA ALA A 230 5.13 22.36 27.37
C ALA A 230 5.16 23.64 28.20
N ALA A 231 6.34 24.17 28.56
CA ALA A 231 6.48 25.45 29.29
C ALA A 231 6.09 26.63 28.41
N GLU A 232 6.59 26.67 27.16
CA GLU A 232 6.24 27.75 26.22
C GLU A 232 4.74 27.74 25.89
N ALA A 233 4.13 26.55 25.73
CA ALA A 233 2.70 26.42 25.47
C ALA A 233 1.85 26.97 26.63
N ALA A 234 2.32 26.81 27.87
CA ALA A 234 1.66 27.43 29.05
C ALA A 234 1.86 28.95 29.06
N ASP A 235 3.09 29.45 28.83
CA ASP A 235 3.42 30.87 28.82
C ASP A 235 2.73 31.64 27.67
N LEU A 236 2.49 30.97 26.54
CA LEU A 236 1.86 31.53 25.36
C LEU A 236 0.32 31.39 25.36
N GLY A 237 -0.26 30.74 26.37
CA GLY A 237 -1.71 30.64 26.55
C GLY A 237 -2.37 29.51 25.76
N PHE A 238 -1.61 28.47 25.38
CA PHE A 238 -2.18 27.26 24.75
C PHE A 238 -2.50 26.16 25.76
N SER A 239 -1.60 25.92 26.72
CA SER A 239 -1.79 24.85 27.70
C SER A 239 -2.30 25.43 29.01
N SER A 240 -3.41 24.88 29.50
CA SER A 240 -3.98 25.25 30.79
C SER A 240 -3.16 24.71 31.96
N MET A 241 -2.45 23.59 31.75
CA MET A 241 -1.66 22.97 32.81
C MET A 241 -0.55 22.06 32.29
N THR A 242 0.56 22.03 33.03
CA THR A 242 1.62 21.04 32.84
C THR A 242 1.56 20.01 33.96
N VAL A 243 1.34 18.72 33.61
CA VAL A 243 1.13 17.63 34.55
C VAL A 243 1.78 16.35 34.07
N SER A 244 2.21 15.48 34.98
CA SER A 244 2.93 14.26 34.65
C SER A 244 2.04 13.12 34.16
N SER A 245 0.74 13.14 34.51
CA SER A 245 -0.22 12.08 34.22
C SER A 245 -1.64 12.61 34.10
N ILE A 246 -2.52 11.82 33.48
CA ILE A 246 -3.95 12.09 33.40
C ILE A 246 -4.56 12.12 34.81
N ASP A 247 -4.13 11.24 35.73
CA ASP A 247 -4.64 11.26 37.11
C ASP A 247 -4.29 12.56 37.83
N GLY A 248 -3.03 13.01 37.71
CA GLY A 248 -2.63 14.32 38.25
C GLY A 248 -3.33 15.53 37.58
N MET A 249 -3.75 15.38 36.31
CA MET A 249 -4.60 16.35 35.62
C MET A 249 -6.00 16.43 36.27
N LEU A 250 -6.63 15.26 36.42
CA LEU A 250 -7.97 15.14 37.00
C LEU A 250 -8.01 15.63 38.44
N GLU A 251 -6.97 15.35 39.24
CA GLU A 251 -6.82 15.89 40.59
C GLU A 251 -6.76 17.44 40.62
N LYS A 252 -5.98 18.01 39.70
CA LYS A 252 -5.88 19.49 39.59
C LYS A 252 -7.16 20.17 39.13
N MET A 253 -7.91 19.51 38.24
CA MET A 253 -9.20 20.03 37.77
C MET A 253 -10.23 20.10 38.90
N GLY A 254 -10.11 19.25 39.92
CA GLY A 254 -11.12 19.12 40.94
C GLY A 254 -12.42 18.52 40.39
N GLY A 255 -13.51 18.58 41.16
CA GLY A 255 -14.82 18.17 40.63
C GLY A 255 -15.31 16.77 41.04
N GLY A 256 -14.63 16.12 41.95
CA GLY A 256 -15.11 14.89 42.58
C GLY A 256 -14.48 13.60 42.04
N PRO A 257 -15.01 12.47 42.43
CA PRO A 257 -14.48 11.18 41.91
C PRO A 257 -14.72 11.07 40.41
N TYR A 258 -13.72 10.60 39.70
CA TYR A 258 -13.78 10.31 38.25
C TYR A 258 -13.76 8.80 38.02
N SER A 259 -14.65 8.30 37.17
CA SER A 259 -14.65 6.92 36.70
C SER A 259 -13.94 6.87 35.37
N ARG A 260 -12.64 6.51 35.36
CA ARG A 260 -11.83 6.48 34.17
C ARG A 260 -11.95 5.15 33.42
N SER A 261 -12.29 5.21 32.15
CA SER A 261 -12.27 4.11 31.19
C SER A 261 -11.35 4.45 30.05
N ARG A 262 -10.58 3.47 29.56
CA ARG A 262 -9.72 3.65 28.38
C ARG A 262 -10.36 2.91 27.22
N ILE A 263 -10.62 3.62 26.12
CA ILE A 263 -11.13 3.02 24.89
C ILE A 263 -9.92 2.71 24.00
N GLU A 264 -9.66 1.43 23.81
CA GLU A 264 -8.58 0.98 22.93
C GLU A 264 -9.12 0.71 21.52
N PRO A 265 -8.24 0.82 20.49
CA PRO A 265 -8.59 0.37 19.15
C PRO A 265 -9.02 -1.09 19.19
N SER A 266 -10.10 -1.43 18.52
CA SER A 266 -10.56 -2.80 18.35
C SER A 266 -9.56 -3.62 17.55
N TRP A 267 -9.68 -4.95 17.62
CA TRP A 267 -8.86 -5.83 16.79
C TRP A 267 -9.01 -5.53 15.29
N SER A 268 -10.25 -5.26 14.84
CA SER A 268 -10.53 -4.93 13.44
C SER A 268 -9.87 -3.61 13.00
N GLU A 269 -9.96 -2.55 13.82
CA GLU A 269 -9.31 -1.26 13.55
C GLU A 269 -7.78 -1.40 13.49
N THR A 270 -7.20 -2.19 14.41
CA THR A 270 -5.76 -2.48 14.39
C THR A 270 -5.35 -3.25 13.13
N MET A 271 -6.15 -4.25 12.72
CA MET A 271 -5.91 -5.05 11.52
C MET A 271 -6.01 -4.18 10.25
N VAL A 272 -7.04 -3.33 10.16
CA VAL A 272 -7.23 -2.40 9.03
C VAL A 272 -6.03 -1.47 8.88
N ARG A 273 -5.53 -0.88 9.98
CA ARG A 273 -4.33 -0.05 9.97
C ARG A 273 -3.08 -0.81 9.57
N PHE A 274 -2.92 -2.05 10.06
CA PHE A 274 -1.82 -2.92 9.67
C PHE A 274 -1.86 -3.26 8.18
N ILE A 275 -3.01 -3.70 7.65
CA ILE A 275 -3.19 -4.00 6.22
C ILE A 275 -2.94 -2.75 5.38
N GLY A 276 -3.45 -1.59 5.80
CA GLY A 276 -3.20 -0.32 5.14
C GLY A 276 -1.71 0.02 5.01
N SER A 277 -0.92 -0.27 6.04
CA SER A 277 0.53 -0.03 6.03
C SER A 277 1.30 -0.94 5.07
N ILE A 278 0.82 -2.17 4.83
CA ILE A 278 1.43 -3.14 3.91
C ILE A 278 0.73 -3.21 2.54
N ALA A 279 -0.31 -2.41 2.31
CA ALA A 279 -1.09 -2.41 1.07
C ALA A 279 -0.22 -2.27 -0.19
N PRO A 280 0.82 -1.41 -0.26
CA PRO A 280 1.71 -1.35 -1.42
C PRO A 280 2.44 -2.69 -1.69
N ILE A 281 2.83 -3.40 -0.63
CA ILE A 281 3.49 -4.71 -0.75
C ILE A 281 2.49 -5.76 -1.24
N LEU A 282 1.27 -5.77 -0.70
CA LEU A 282 0.20 -6.68 -1.15
C LEU A 282 -0.15 -6.42 -2.62
N MET A 283 -0.21 -5.16 -3.06
CA MET A 283 -0.40 -4.81 -4.47
C MET A 283 0.72 -5.36 -5.35
N MET A 284 1.99 -5.18 -4.95
CA MET A 284 3.13 -5.70 -5.71
C MET A 284 3.04 -7.22 -5.87
N ILE A 285 2.77 -7.94 -4.78
CA ILE A 285 2.62 -9.40 -4.80
C ILE A 285 1.43 -9.80 -5.66
N GLY A 286 0.29 -9.11 -5.49
CA GLY A 286 -0.95 -9.37 -6.21
C GLY A 286 -0.78 -9.21 -7.72
N LEU A 287 -0.24 -8.08 -8.15
CA LEU A 287 0.00 -7.78 -9.56
C LEU A 287 1.06 -8.71 -10.17
N ALA A 288 2.14 -9.02 -9.44
CA ALA A 288 3.16 -9.95 -9.90
C ALA A 288 2.58 -11.37 -10.08
N ALA A 289 1.74 -11.82 -9.15
CA ALA A 289 1.08 -13.12 -9.22
C ALA A 289 0.09 -13.20 -10.39
N LEU A 290 -0.70 -12.15 -10.65
CA LEU A 290 -1.56 -12.07 -11.83
C LEU A 290 -0.76 -12.06 -13.14
N TYR A 291 0.36 -11.35 -13.18
CA TYR A 291 1.24 -11.35 -14.35
C TYR A 291 1.83 -12.74 -14.62
N MET A 292 2.23 -13.47 -13.58
CA MET A 292 2.70 -14.86 -13.73
C MET A 292 1.61 -15.78 -14.28
N GLU A 293 0.37 -15.66 -13.80
CA GLU A 293 -0.77 -16.44 -14.32
C GLU A 293 -1.03 -16.18 -15.80
N MET A 294 -0.88 -14.93 -16.25
CA MET A 294 -1.02 -14.58 -17.67
C MET A 294 0.05 -15.22 -18.55
N LYS A 295 1.27 -15.42 -18.03
CA LYS A 295 2.39 -16.01 -18.79
C LYS A 295 2.38 -17.55 -18.77
N ALA A 296 1.75 -18.14 -17.79
CA ALA A 296 1.60 -19.60 -17.66
C ALA A 296 0.11 -19.94 -17.44
N PRO A 297 -0.75 -19.78 -18.46
CA PRO A 297 -2.18 -19.91 -18.30
C PRO A 297 -2.57 -21.33 -17.89
N GLY A 298 -3.29 -21.46 -16.80
CA GLY A 298 -3.73 -22.74 -16.26
C GLY A 298 -4.72 -22.59 -15.09
N PHE A 299 -5.15 -21.35 -14.80
CA PHE A 299 -5.95 -20.98 -13.62
C PHE A 299 -5.41 -21.65 -12.35
N GLY A 300 -4.19 -21.30 -12.06
CA GLY A 300 -3.43 -21.91 -10.99
C GLY A 300 -3.38 -21.06 -9.73
N VAL A 301 -2.53 -21.48 -8.85
CA VAL A 301 -2.25 -20.85 -7.56
C VAL A 301 -1.85 -19.37 -7.69
N PRO A 302 -1.01 -18.94 -8.67
CA PRO A 302 -0.65 -17.52 -8.77
C PRO A 302 -1.84 -16.60 -8.99
N GLY A 303 -2.80 -16.97 -9.86
CA GLY A 303 -3.99 -16.17 -10.12
C GLY A 303 -4.85 -16.01 -8.87
N LEU A 304 -5.06 -17.07 -8.11
CA LEU A 304 -5.79 -17.02 -6.85
C LEU A 304 -5.10 -16.14 -5.80
N VAL A 305 -3.78 -16.25 -5.65
CA VAL A 305 -3.01 -15.40 -4.74
C VAL A 305 -3.10 -13.93 -5.17
N GLY A 306 -3.00 -13.66 -6.47
CA GLY A 306 -3.12 -12.32 -7.02
C GLY A 306 -4.46 -11.68 -6.69
N LEU A 307 -5.55 -12.38 -6.98
CA LEU A 307 -6.91 -11.92 -6.68
C LEU A 307 -7.12 -11.73 -5.17
N ALA A 308 -6.64 -12.66 -4.34
CA ALA A 308 -6.76 -12.56 -2.89
C ALA A 308 -6.03 -11.33 -2.33
N CYS A 309 -4.81 -11.06 -2.78
CA CYS A 309 -4.06 -9.86 -2.38
C CYS A 309 -4.80 -8.56 -2.75
N LEU A 310 -5.29 -8.46 -3.99
CA LEU A 310 -6.03 -7.28 -4.43
C LEU A 310 -7.37 -7.13 -3.69
N ALA A 311 -8.07 -8.24 -3.44
CA ALA A 311 -9.29 -8.23 -2.66
C ALA A 311 -9.07 -7.74 -1.22
N VAL A 312 -7.98 -8.18 -0.56
CA VAL A 312 -7.63 -7.71 0.79
C VAL A 312 -7.33 -6.20 0.78
N VAL A 313 -6.59 -5.71 -0.21
CA VAL A 313 -6.32 -4.26 -0.35
C VAL A 313 -7.64 -3.49 -0.54
N PHE A 314 -8.48 -3.93 -1.48
CA PHE A 314 -9.76 -3.26 -1.74
C PHE A 314 -10.67 -3.26 -0.50
N LEU A 315 -10.86 -4.42 0.13
CA LEU A 315 -11.70 -4.54 1.33
C LEU A 315 -11.20 -3.65 2.47
N ASN A 316 -9.87 -3.53 2.63
CA ASN A 316 -9.30 -2.64 3.62
C ASN A 316 -9.65 -1.18 3.34
N GLN A 317 -9.54 -0.73 2.09
CA GLN A 317 -9.85 0.65 1.71
C GLN A 317 -11.36 0.92 1.77
N TYR A 318 -12.18 -0.05 1.43
CA TYR A 318 -13.63 0.03 1.60
C TYR A 318 -14.04 0.18 3.07
N MET A 319 -13.38 -0.56 3.98
CA MET A 319 -13.66 -0.48 5.43
C MET A 319 -13.28 0.86 6.06
N VAL A 320 -12.33 1.58 5.50
CA VAL A 320 -11.95 2.95 5.95
C VAL A 320 -12.65 4.06 5.16
N GLY A 321 -13.61 3.72 4.29
CA GLY A 321 -14.41 4.71 3.55
C GLY A 321 -13.67 5.38 2.38
N LEU A 322 -12.51 4.86 1.96
CA LEU A 322 -11.76 5.40 0.82
C LEU A 322 -12.11 4.74 -0.51
N ALA A 323 -12.77 3.58 -0.50
CA ALA A 323 -13.19 2.87 -1.70
C ALA A 323 -14.69 2.63 -1.67
N ASP A 324 -15.32 2.67 -2.83
CA ASP A 324 -16.75 2.46 -2.98
C ASP A 324 -17.03 1.37 -4.04
N TYR A 325 -18.27 1.12 -4.35
CA TYR A 325 -18.68 0.13 -5.37
C TYR A 325 -18.18 0.49 -6.77
N THR A 326 -17.95 1.76 -7.06
CA THR A 326 -17.45 2.23 -8.36
C THR A 326 -16.06 1.67 -8.66
N GLU A 327 -15.14 1.73 -7.72
CA GLU A 327 -13.78 1.23 -7.84
C GLU A 327 -13.77 -0.29 -7.99
N LEU A 328 -14.62 -0.98 -7.19
CA LEU A 328 -14.81 -2.43 -7.32
C LEU A 328 -15.27 -2.81 -8.71
N LEU A 329 -16.27 -2.11 -9.27
CA LEU A 329 -16.79 -2.39 -10.62
C LEU A 329 -15.71 -2.19 -11.68
N ILE A 330 -14.89 -1.13 -11.57
CA ILE A 330 -13.79 -0.86 -12.50
C ILE A 330 -12.73 -1.96 -12.41
N ILE A 331 -12.35 -2.40 -11.19
CA ILE A 331 -11.39 -3.49 -10.99
C ILE A 331 -11.94 -4.81 -11.55
N VAL A 332 -13.21 -5.14 -11.25
CA VAL A 332 -13.87 -6.35 -11.76
C VAL A 332 -13.94 -6.35 -13.28
N LEU A 333 -14.30 -5.20 -13.89
CA LEU A 333 -14.29 -5.04 -15.34
C LEU A 333 -12.89 -5.30 -15.91
N GLY A 334 -11.86 -4.77 -15.27
CA GLY A 334 -10.48 -5.01 -15.66
C GLY A 334 -10.09 -6.48 -15.60
N VAL A 335 -10.45 -7.18 -14.52
CA VAL A 335 -10.22 -8.63 -14.37
C VAL A 335 -10.98 -9.45 -15.43
N VAL A 336 -12.23 -9.08 -15.73
CA VAL A 336 -13.02 -9.74 -16.77
C VAL A 336 -12.39 -9.54 -18.16
N LEU A 337 -11.97 -8.32 -18.50
CA LEU A 337 -11.27 -8.04 -19.76
C LEU A 337 -9.97 -8.83 -19.88
N MET A 338 -9.22 -8.95 -18.79
CA MET A 338 -8.02 -9.80 -18.73
C MET A 338 -8.35 -11.28 -18.94
N ALA A 339 -9.42 -11.78 -18.33
CA ALA A 339 -9.88 -13.15 -18.52
C ALA A 339 -10.31 -13.41 -19.97
N ILE A 340 -11.03 -12.48 -20.60
CA ILE A 340 -11.41 -12.57 -22.02
C ILE A 340 -10.16 -12.65 -22.90
N GLU A 341 -9.15 -11.83 -22.66
CA GLU A 341 -7.88 -11.86 -23.40
C GLU A 341 -7.17 -13.22 -23.29
N VAL A 342 -7.10 -13.76 -22.08
CA VAL A 342 -6.37 -15.02 -21.84
C VAL A 342 -7.12 -16.24 -22.38
N PHE A 343 -8.46 -16.29 -22.24
CA PHE A 343 -9.25 -17.48 -22.53
C PHE A 343 -9.97 -17.46 -23.87
N VAL A 344 -10.25 -16.28 -24.42
CA VAL A 344 -11.09 -16.11 -25.63
C VAL A 344 -10.29 -15.57 -26.82
N LEU A 345 -9.41 -14.60 -26.57
CA LEU A 345 -8.62 -13.92 -27.61
C LEU A 345 -7.15 -14.35 -27.49
N PRO A 346 -6.69 -15.35 -28.24
CA PRO A 346 -5.29 -15.79 -28.12
C PRO A 346 -4.32 -14.72 -28.62
N GLY A 347 -3.60 -14.10 -27.70
CA GLY A 347 -2.62 -13.04 -27.97
C GLY A 347 -2.81 -11.89 -26.96
N PHE A 348 -1.84 -10.96 -26.89
CA PHE A 348 -1.99 -9.74 -26.07
C PHE A 348 -2.52 -8.61 -26.96
N GLY A 349 -3.81 -8.33 -26.87
CA GLY A 349 -4.49 -7.35 -27.69
C GLY A 349 -5.17 -6.22 -26.88
N ILE A 350 -6.20 -5.62 -27.48
CA ILE A 350 -6.90 -4.44 -26.94
C ILE A 350 -7.58 -4.76 -25.61
N ALA A 351 -8.17 -5.96 -25.46
CA ALA A 351 -8.89 -6.31 -24.23
C ALA A 351 -7.92 -6.45 -23.05
N GLY A 352 -6.75 -7.08 -23.24
CA GLY A 352 -5.72 -7.19 -22.20
C GLY A 352 -5.16 -5.85 -21.79
N PHE A 353 -4.87 -4.96 -22.75
CA PHE A 353 -4.43 -3.61 -22.46
C PHE A 353 -5.50 -2.81 -21.69
N ALA A 354 -6.74 -2.83 -22.16
CA ALA A 354 -7.86 -2.16 -21.48
C ALA A 354 -8.07 -2.72 -20.06
N GLY A 355 -7.94 -4.04 -19.88
CA GLY A 355 -8.04 -4.69 -18.58
C GLY A 355 -6.98 -4.19 -17.58
N ILE A 356 -5.72 -4.08 -18.02
CA ILE A 356 -4.64 -3.51 -17.19
C ILE A 356 -4.95 -2.06 -16.82
N VAL A 357 -5.37 -1.24 -17.78
CA VAL A 357 -5.72 0.17 -17.53
C VAL A 357 -6.86 0.29 -16.52
N CYS A 358 -7.91 -0.52 -16.66
CA CYS A 358 -9.01 -0.54 -15.69
C CYS A 358 -8.55 -0.92 -14.29
N ILE A 359 -7.71 -1.95 -14.14
CA ILE A 359 -7.16 -2.36 -12.84
C ILE A 359 -6.32 -1.24 -12.22
N ILE A 360 -5.45 -0.60 -13.02
CA ILE A 360 -4.62 0.51 -12.53
C ILE A 360 -5.50 1.69 -12.07
N ILE A 361 -6.48 2.10 -12.88
CA ILE A 361 -7.39 3.19 -12.52
C ILE A 361 -8.18 2.83 -11.26
N GLY A 362 -8.79 1.65 -11.22
CA GLY A 362 -9.55 1.20 -10.06
C GLY A 362 -8.70 1.17 -8.78
N LEU A 363 -7.45 0.70 -8.86
CA LEU A 363 -6.53 0.71 -7.72
C LEU A 363 -6.12 2.14 -7.30
N ILE A 364 -5.93 3.07 -8.24
CA ILE A 364 -5.64 4.46 -7.90
C ILE A 364 -6.82 5.06 -7.13
N LEU A 365 -8.03 4.91 -7.65
CA LEU A 365 -9.25 5.43 -7.04
C LEU A 365 -9.53 4.81 -5.66
N THR A 366 -9.19 3.55 -5.45
CA THR A 366 -9.36 2.84 -4.16
C THR A 366 -8.62 3.50 -2.99
N PHE A 367 -7.63 4.36 -3.24
CA PHE A 367 -6.86 5.03 -2.18
C PHE A 367 -7.30 6.47 -1.89
N GLN A 368 -8.46 6.87 -2.41
CA GLN A 368 -9.03 8.21 -2.24
C GLN A 368 -10.57 8.14 -2.27
N ASP A 369 -11.22 9.13 -1.73
CA ASP A 369 -12.68 9.26 -1.63
C ASP A 369 -13.31 10.09 -2.76
N PHE A 370 -12.50 10.50 -3.74
CA PHE A 370 -12.94 11.31 -4.89
C PHE A 370 -12.46 10.68 -6.21
N VAL A 371 -13.21 10.89 -7.29
CA VAL A 371 -12.87 10.43 -8.65
C VAL A 371 -12.08 11.51 -9.40
N ILE A 372 -12.51 12.75 -9.32
CA ILE A 372 -11.87 13.91 -9.94
C ILE A 372 -11.54 14.90 -8.84
N PRO A 373 -10.26 15.33 -8.73
CA PRO A 373 -9.88 16.30 -7.70
C PRO A 373 -10.64 17.60 -7.84
N ASP A 374 -11.19 18.12 -6.74
CA ASP A 374 -11.80 19.43 -6.70
C ASP A 374 -10.69 20.51 -6.70
N PRO A 375 -10.67 21.43 -7.70
CA PRO A 375 -9.70 22.50 -7.74
C PRO A 375 -9.74 23.43 -6.52
N SER A 376 -10.82 23.44 -5.76
CA SER A 376 -10.97 24.21 -4.52
C SER A 376 -10.31 23.51 -3.33
N ILE A 377 -10.07 22.19 -3.43
CA ILE A 377 -9.45 21.36 -2.39
C ILE A 377 -8.02 20.99 -2.81
N PRO A 378 -7.03 21.76 -2.39
CA PRO A 378 -5.67 21.64 -2.96
C PRO A 378 -5.00 20.30 -2.73
N TRP A 379 -5.25 19.62 -1.60
CA TRP A 379 -4.61 18.35 -1.26
C TRP A 379 -5.14 17.14 -2.06
N GLU A 380 -6.32 17.21 -2.66
CA GLU A 380 -6.86 16.11 -3.47
C GLU A 380 -5.97 15.82 -4.70
N THR A 381 -5.49 16.87 -5.37
CA THR A 381 -4.54 16.72 -6.49
C THR A 381 -3.27 16.00 -6.07
N GLU A 382 -2.76 16.31 -4.88
CA GLU A 382 -1.56 15.68 -4.34
C GLU A 382 -1.81 14.23 -3.93
N ILE A 383 -2.94 13.94 -3.28
CA ILE A 383 -3.37 12.58 -2.95
C ILE A 383 -3.44 11.75 -4.23
N LEU A 384 -4.09 12.25 -5.29
CA LEU A 384 -4.17 11.59 -6.58
C LEU A 384 -2.76 11.31 -7.16
N LEU A 385 -1.87 12.32 -7.17
CA LEU A 385 -0.52 12.16 -7.70
C LEU A 385 0.28 11.10 -6.92
N ASN A 386 0.20 11.13 -5.59
CA ASN A 386 0.85 10.16 -4.73
C ASN A 386 0.29 8.74 -4.94
N ASN A 387 -1.02 8.60 -5.13
CA ASN A 387 -1.66 7.32 -5.41
C ASN A 387 -1.26 6.79 -6.79
N ILE A 388 -1.17 7.65 -7.82
CA ILE A 388 -0.64 7.30 -9.14
C ILE A 388 0.80 6.77 -9.01
N ILE A 389 1.67 7.47 -8.29
CA ILE A 389 3.08 7.06 -8.10
C ILE A 389 3.16 5.72 -7.35
N LYS A 390 2.35 5.52 -6.31
CA LYS A 390 2.30 4.26 -5.55
C LYS A 390 1.86 3.08 -6.42
N VAL A 391 0.76 3.24 -7.15
CA VAL A 391 0.18 2.15 -7.96
C VAL A 391 1.06 1.85 -9.16
N LEU A 392 1.52 2.85 -9.92
CA LEU A 392 2.43 2.64 -11.05
C LEU A 392 3.78 2.11 -10.59
N GLY A 393 4.31 2.60 -9.48
CA GLY A 393 5.53 2.08 -8.87
C GLY A 393 5.39 0.61 -8.48
N ALA A 394 4.30 0.25 -7.81
CA ALA A 394 3.98 -1.14 -7.49
C ALA A 394 3.86 -2.01 -8.74
N TYR A 395 3.21 -1.50 -9.80
CA TYR A 395 3.08 -2.21 -11.07
C TYR A 395 4.44 -2.46 -11.74
N ILE A 396 5.31 -1.44 -11.82
CA ILE A 396 6.66 -1.56 -12.40
C ILE A 396 7.51 -2.58 -11.61
N VAL A 397 7.50 -2.46 -10.28
CA VAL A 397 8.25 -3.40 -9.41
C VAL A 397 7.69 -4.82 -9.55
N SER A 398 6.38 -4.98 -9.60
CA SER A 398 5.72 -6.27 -9.82
C SER A 398 6.11 -6.90 -11.16
N PHE A 399 6.16 -6.10 -12.21
CA PHE A 399 6.59 -6.55 -13.53
C PHE A 399 8.04 -7.05 -13.51
N LEU A 400 8.95 -6.28 -12.90
CA LEU A 400 10.36 -6.66 -12.77
C LEU A 400 10.54 -7.92 -11.90
N LEU A 401 9.81 -8.01 -10.78
CA LEU A 401 9.80 -9.20 -9.92
C LEU A 401 9.25 -10.41 -10.65
N GLY A 402 8.17 -10.25 -11.43
CA GLY A 402 7.59 -11.30 -12.26
C GLY A 402 8.59 -11.82 -13.32
N LEU A 403 9.28 -10.92 -14.03
CA LEU A 403 10.34 -11.29 -14.97
C LEU A 403 11.49 -12.02 -14.28
N PHE A 404 11.93 -11.53 -13.12
CA PHE A 404 12.98 -12.17 -12.32
C PHE A 404 12.55 -13.58 -11.90
N PHE A 405 11.31 -13.73 -11.42
CA PHE A 405 10.78 -15.00 -10.98
C PHE A 405 10.69 -16.01 -12.14
N ILE A 406 10.13 -15.61 -13.29
CA ILE A 406 10.01 -16.44 -14.48
C ILE A 406 11.39 -16.89 -14.97
N ARG A 407 12.38 -15.99 -14.95
CA ARG A 407 13.71 -16.31 -15.49
C ARG A 407 14.58 -17.15 -14.54
N TYR A 408 14.51 -16.88 -13.22
CA TYR A 408 15.48 -17.47 -12.27
C TYR A 408 14.87 -18.47 -11.29
N VAL A 409 13.60 -18.32 -10.95
CA VAL A 409 12.95 -19.12 -9.91
C VAL A 409 12.14 -20.26 -10.53
N LEU A 410 11.29 -19.95 -11.50
CA LEU A 410 10.41 -20.93 -12.15
C LEU A 410 11.18 -22.11 -12.76
N PRO A 411 12.34 -21.95 -13.44
CA PRO A 411 13.10 -23.08 -13.98
C PRO A 411 13.64 -24.03 -12.90
N ARG A 412 13.91 -23.52 -11.69
CA ARG A 412 14.38 -24.35 -10.57
C ARG A 412 13.29 -25.23 -9.98
N PHE A 413 12.04 -24.78 -10.01
CA PHE A 413 10.90 -25.56 -9.56
C PHE A 413 10.40 -26.54 -10.62
N SER A 414 10.54 -26.23 -11.90
CA SER A 414 10.13 -27.12 -12.99
C SER A 414 10.99 -28.39 -13.10
N THR A 415 12.21 -28.38 -12.56
CA THR A 415 13.07 -29.59 -12.49
C THR A 415 12.70 -30.52 -11.33
N ALA A 416 11.95 -30.03 -10.34
CA ALA A 416 11.52 -30.79 -9.16
C ALA A 416 10.10 -31.40 -9.29
N THR A 417 9.31 -30.89 -10.22
CA THR A 417 7.95 -31.37 -10.50
C THR A 417 7.83 -31.63 -11.99
N GLU A 418 7.26 -32.75 -12.40
CA GLU A 418 6.95 -33.08 -13.81
C GLU A 418 5.95 -32.03 -14.36
N GLY A 419 6.45 -30.83 -14.64
CA GLY A 419 5.68 -29.72 -15.22
C GLY A 419 5.61 -29.86 -16.76
N PRO A 420 4.80 -29.00 -17.42
CA PRO A 420 4.62 -29.02 -18.88
C PRO A 420 5.87 -28.59 -19.68
N TYR A 421 6.98 -28.32 -19.01
CA TYR A 421 8.25 -28.01 -19.66
C TYR A 421 8.97 -29.28 -19.98
N LEU A 422 9.23 -29.51 -21.29
CA LEU A 422 10.02 -30.62 -21.78
C LEU A 422 11.41 -30.57 -21.15
N THR A 423 11.65 -31.44 -20.19
CA THR A 423 12.99 -31.70 -19.62
C THR A 423 13.84 -32.61 -20.52
N SER A 424 13.30 -33.05 -21.67
CA SER A 424 14.04 -33.82 -22.64
C SER A 424 15.14 -32.94 -23.27
N SER A 425 16.35 -33.13 -22.79
CA SER A 425 17.55 -32.65 -23.46
C SER A 425 17.62 -33.35 -24.84
N LEU A 426 17.65 -32.59 -25.93
CA LEU A 426 17.90 -33.08 -27.28
C LEU A 426 19.27 -33.75 -27.43
N LYS A 427 20.13 -33.74 -26.41
CA LYS A 427 21.44 -34.39 -26.41
C LYS A 427 21.35 -35.91 -26.48
N ASP A 428 20.26 -36.52 -26.02
CA ASP A 428 20.04 -37.98 -26.03
C ASP A 428 18.98 -38.40 -27.05
N ALA A 429 18.49 -37.47 -27.87
CA ALA A 429 17.59 -37.75 -28.95
C ALA A 429 18.41 -38.27 -30.17
N HIS A 430 18.94 -39.47 -30.07
CA HIS A 430 19.36 -40.22 -31.24
C HIS A 430 18.12 -40.80 -31.89
N SER A 431 17.83 -40.35 -33.08
CA SER A 431 16.84 -41.00 -33.96
C SER A 431 17.52 -42.20 -34.63
N ASP A 432 17.85 -43.21 -33.82
CA ASP A 432 18.20 -44.52 -34.35
C ASP A 432 16.91 -45.19 -34.82
N SER A 433 16.66 -45.12 -36.12
CA SER A 433 15.63 -45.97 -36.68
C SER A 433 16.12 -47.42 -36.58
N ARG A 434 15.37 -48.26 -35.87
CA ARG A 434 15.66 -49.71 -35.75
C ARG A 434 15.88 -50.41 -37.09
N GLN A 435 15.59 -49.79 -38.20
CA GLN A 435 15.80 -50.28 -39.54
C GLN A 435 17.25 -50.11 -40.00
N THR A 436 17.91 -48.97 -39.70
CA THR A 436 19.31 -48.74 -40.16
C THR A 436 20.34 -49.53 -39.36
N SER A 437 20.03 -49.93 -38.12
CA SER A 437 20.95 -50.71 -37.27
C SER A 437 21.10 -52.16 -37.71
N ARG A 438 20.34 -52.63 -38.71
CA ARG A 438 20.40 -54.00 -39.26
C ARG A 438 21.16 -54.09 -40.56
N VAL A 439 21.68 -53.04 -41.10
CA VAL A 439 22.43 -52.98 -42.38
C VAL A 439 23.81 -52.44 -42.13
N HIS A 440 24.80 -52.97 -42.72
CA HIS A 440 26.19 -52.56 -42.62
C HIS A 440 26.76 -52.20 -44.01
N ALA A 441 27.74 -51.30 -44.01
CA ALA A 441 28.48 -51.03 -45.25
C ALA A 441 29.12 -52.33 -45.77
N GLY A 442 28.93 -52.62 -47.07
CA GLY A 442 29.33 -53.83 -47.69
C GLY A 442 28.21 -54.88 -47.86
N ASP A 443 27.04 -54.69 -47.20
CA ASP A 443 25.92 -55.62 -47.43
C ASP A 443 25.41 -55.55 -48.87
N THR A 444 25.07 -56.70 -49.41
CA THR A 444 24.58 -56.84 -50.82
C THR A 444 23.07 -57.04 -50.83
N GLY A 445 22.41 -56.41 -51.80
CA GLY A 445 20.96 -56.46 -51.96
C GLY A 445 20.54 -56.44 -53.43
N VAL A 446 19.23 -56.47 -53.66
CA VAL A 446 18.64 -56.36 -55.00
C VAL A 446 17.63 -55.21 -55.00
N ALA A 447 17.70 -54.34 -56.01
CA ALA A 447 16.80 -53.22 -56.16
C ALA A 447 15.36 -53.67 -56.44
N MET A 448 14.42 -53.38 -55.54
CA MET A 448 13.01 -53.75 -55.71
C MET A 448 12.27 -52.77 -56.62
N THR A 449 12.74 -51.53 -56.63
CA THR A 449 12.23 -50.43 -57.49
C THR A 449 13.39 -49.79 -58.23
N ALA A 450 13.12 -49.05 -59.29
CA ALA A 450 14.14 -48.20 -59.91
C ALA A 450 14.59 -47.13 -58.92
N LEU A 451 15.90 -46.96 -58.75
CA LEU A 451 16.48 -45.95 -57.84
C LEU A 451 16.77 -44.62 -58.60
N ARG A 452 16.04 -43.50 -58.31
CA ARG A 452 16.14 -42.20 -59.00
C ARG A 452 15.98 -41.00 -57.97
N PRO A 453 16.90 -40.59 -57.24
CA PRO A 453 18.03 -41.29 -56.61
C PRO A 453 17.59 -42.24 -55.47
N SER A 454 16.32 -42.21 -55.07
CA SER A 454 15.77 -43.00 -53.95
C SER A 454 14.88 -44.12 -54.43
N GLY A 455 14.84 -45.22 -53.67
CA GLY A 455 13.98 -46.36 -53.92
C GLY A 455 14.13 -47.42 -52.84
N LYS A 456 13.61 -48.66 -53.16
CA LYS A 456 13.60 -49.74 -52.19
C LYS A 456 14.54 -50.85 -52.63
N VAL A 457 15.37 -51.31 -51.69
CA VAL A 457 16.30 -52.45 -51.91
C VAL A 457 16.00 -53.52 -50.87
N ARG A 458 16.02 -54.77 -51.28
CA ARG A 458 15.97 -55.94 -50.41
C ARG A 458 17.39 -56.34 -50.04
N ILE A 459 17.70 -56.27 -48.72
CA ILE A 459 18.98 -56.76 -48.19
C ILE A 459 18.64 -57.88 -47.20
N GLY A 460 19.07 -59.09 -47.51
CA GLY A 460 18.64 -60.23 -46.72
C GLY A 460 17.14 -60.47 -46.79
N ALA A 461 16.46 -60.54 -45.66
CA ALA A 461 15.02 -60.75 -45.55
C ALA A 461 14.21 -59.42 -45.51
N ASP A 462 14.87 -58.32 -45.27
CA ASP A 462 14.22 -56.99 -45.00
C ASP A 462 14.32 -56.06 -46.23
N VAL A 463 13.40 -55.14 -46.35
CA VAL A 463 13.34 -54.11 -47.38
C VAL A 463 13.64 -52.71 -46.74
N PHE A 464 14.65 -52.05 -47.35
CA PHE A 464 15.13 -50.72 -46.85
C PHE A 464 14.88 -49.65 -47.89
N ASP A 465 14.59 -48.46 -47.41
CA ASP A 465 14.59 -47.26 -48.22
C ASP A 465 16.04 -46.77 -48.37
N VAL A 466 16.53 -46.71 -49.66
CA VAL A 466 17.91 -46.36 -49.94
C VAL A 466 18.02 -45.22 -50.95
N VAL A 467 19.20 -44.62 -51.02
CA VAL A 467 19.52 -43.56 -51.95
C VAL A 467 20.80 -43.89 -52.69
N THR A 468 20.85 -43.59 -54.00
CA THR A 468 22.09 -43.71 -54.80
C THR A 468 22.81 -42.38 -54.91
N GLU A 469 24.15 -42.38 -54.92
CA GLU A 469 24.95 -41.19 -55.22
C GLU A 469 25.12 -41.09 -56.76
N ASN A 470 24.30 -40.23 -57.38
CA ASN A 470 24.40 -39.85 -58.77
C ASN A 470 24.27 -41.02 -59.83
N GLU A 471 23.83 -42.23 -59.45
CA GLU A 471 23.59 -43.33 -60.32
C GLU A 471 22.11 -43.68 -60.45
N PHE A 472 21.71 -44.00 -61.70
CA PHE A 472 20.41 -44.62 -61.93
C PHE A 472 20.58 -46.12 -61.89
N ILE A 473 19.86 -46.82 -61.04
CA ILE A 473 19.88 -48.24 -60.87
C ILE A 473 18.51 -48.83 -61.25
N GLU A 474 18.47 -49.72 -62.20
CA GLU A 474 17.23 -50.39 -62.65
C GLU A 474 16.70 -51.38 -61.60
N ARG A 475 15.38 -51.58 -61.63
CA ARG A 475 14.76 -52.63 -60.83
C ARG A 475 15.37 -54.02 -61.16
N GLY A 476 15.71 -54.74 -60.10
CA GLY A 476 16.29 -56.07 -60.21
C GLY A 476 17.83 -56.13 -60.29
N ALA A 477 18.48 -54.94 -60.36
CA ALA A 477 19.94 -54.89 -60.37
C ALA A 477 20.52 -55.17 -58.96
N PRO A 478 21.70 -55.91 -58.95
CA PRO A 478 22.41 -56.15 -57.72
C PRO A 478 23.07 -54.85 -57.23
N VAL A 479 22.95 -54.56 -55.93
CA VAL A 479 23.48 -53.36 -55.27
C VAL A 479 24.31 -53.73 -54.04
N VAL A 480 25.21 -52.87 -53.65
CA VAL A 480 26.01 -52.97 -52.45
C VAL A 480 25.81 -51.65 -51.60
N VAL A 481 25.70 -51.77 -50.30
CA VAL A 481 25.67 -50.63 -49.39
C VAL A 481 27.05 -50.00 -49.33
N SER A 482 27.18 -48.76 -49.84
CA SER A 482 28.44 -48.02 -49.86
C SER A 482 28.68 -47.31 -48.53
N GLU A 483 27.64 -46.65 -47.99
CA GLU A 483 27.76 -45.88 -46.78
C GLU A 483 26.40 -45.76 -46.02
N ILE A 484 26.47 -45.59 -44.72
CA ILE A 484 25.30 -45.30 -43.90
C ILE A 484 25.55 -43.95 -43.21
N SER A 485 24.81 -42.91 -43.60
CA SER A 485 24.92 -41.57 -43.06
C SER A 485 23.64 -41.19 -42.34
N GLY A 486 23.67 -41.27 -41.01
CA GLY A 486 22.51 -41.05 -40.14
C GLY A 486 21.37 -42.04 -40.44
N ASN A 487 20.26 -41.58 -40.98
CA ASN A 487 19.08 -42.40 -41.33
C ASN A 487 19.05 -42.77 -42.84
N ARG A 488 20.10 -42.49 -43.58
CA ARG A 488 20.17 -42.78 -45.04
C ARG A 488 21.12 -43.93 -45.31
N VAL A 489 20.64 -44.93 -46.00
CA VAL A 489 21.43 -46.01 -46.53
C VAL A 489 21.79 -45.72 -48.02
N ILE A 490 23.04 -45.47 -48.26
CA ILE A 490 23.54 -45.17 -49.61
C ILE A 490 24.00 -46.47 -50.29
N VAL A 491 23.52 -46.68 -51.50
CA VAL A 491 23.85 -47.88 -52.26
C VAL A 491 24.45 -47.54 -53.62
N ALA A 492 25.36 -48.38 -54.10
CA ALA A 492 25.93 -48.33 -55.43
C ALA A 492 25.65 -49.63 -56.18
N ARG A 493 25.76 -49.62 -57.52
CA ARG A 493 25.64 -50.84 -58.33
C ARG A 493 26.80 -51.77 -58.01
N LYS A 494 26.51 -53.02 -57.74
CA LYS A 494 27.55 -54.02 -57.57
C LYS A 494 28.18 -54.28 -58.92
N GLY A 495 29.48 -53.91 -59.08
CA GLY A 495 30.23 -54.21 -60.33
C GLY A 495 30.30 -55.70 -60.54
N GLU A 496 30.19 -56.16 -61.83
CA GLU A 496 30.50 -57.50 -62.21
C GLU A 496 32.03 -57.69 -62.15
N GLU A 497 32.50 -58.52 -61.19
CA GLU A 497 33.84 -59.15 -61.28
C GLU A 497 33.82 -60.34 -62.26
#